data_41682d207695cb87543146f53d8b2ae2
#
_entry.id   41682d207695cb87543146f53d8b2ae2
#
_cell.length_a   1.000
_cell.length_b   1.000
_cell.length_c   1.000
_cell.angle_alpha   90.00
_cell.angle_beta   90.00
_cell.angle_gamma   90.00
#
_symmetry.space_group_name_H-M   'P 1'
#
loop_
_entity.id
_entity.type
_entity.pdbx_description
1 polymer ?
#
loop_
_entity_poly.entity_id
_entity_poly.type
_entity_poly.pdbx_seq_one_letter_code
_entity_poly.pdbx_strand_id
1 'polypeptide(L)'
;MNIQADTSSLRTLGNQVLENASEYQNEVLKVYESVDNLSASWQGADNQEYVNKVNEYKESIEALGKAIGNYGQFLVDTAANIERVQDEIRSSASRI
;
A
#
# COMPACT_ATOMS: atom_id res chain seq x y z
N MET A 1 -18.46 -23.54 0.08
CA MET A 1 -17.55 -22.41 0.33
C MET A 1 -17.56 -22.06 1.82
N ASN A 2 -16.40 -22.00 2.44
CA ASN A 2 -16.30 -21.63 3.86
C ASN A 2 -16.02 -20.15 3.97
N ILE A 3 -17.01 -19.37 4.36
CA ILE A 3 -16.92 -17.91 4.41
C ILE A 3 -15.87 -17.44 5.43
N GLN A 4 -15.72 -18.14 6.55
CA GLN A 4 -14.70 -17.81 7.55
C GLN A 4 -13.28 -17.99 7.00
N ALA A 5 -13.03 -19.06 6.25
CA ALA A 5 -11.74 -19.28 5.61
C ALA A 5 -11.48 -18.21 4.53
N ASP A 6 -12.52 -17.82 3.79
CA ASP A 6 -12.42 -16.79 2.75
C ASP A 6 -12.12 -15.41 3.35
N THR A 7 -12.75 -15.04 4.48
CA THR A 7 -12.45 -13.77 5.15
C THR A 7 -11.07 -13.76 5.78
N SER A 8 -10.62 -14.89 6.33
CA SER A 8 -9.26 -15.03 6.84
C SER A 8 -8.22 -14.88 5.73
N SER A 9 -8.46 -15.49 4.57
CA SER A 9 -7.59 -15.35 3.40
C SER A 9 -7.55 -13.93 2.89
N LEU A 10 -8.70 -13.26 2.88
CA LEU A 10 -8.82 -11.86 2.44
C LEU A 10 -8.04 -10.94 3.38
N ARG A 11 -8.17 -11.16 4.70
CA ARG A 11 -7.41 -10.39 5.69
C ARG A 11 -5.92 -10.60 5.55
N THR A 12 -5.49 -11.85 5.34
CA THR A 12 -4.09 -12.20 5.14
C THR A 12 -3.54 -11.49 3.91
N LEU A 13 -4.29 -11.53 2.81
CA LEU A 13 -3.90 -10.84 1.58
C LEU A 13 -3.80 -9.33 1.80
N GLY A 14 -4.78 -8.75 2.50
CA GLY A 14 -4.76 -7.32 2.82
C GLY A 14 -3.53 -6.93 3.63
N ASN A 15 -3.17 -7.72 4.63
CA ASN A 15 -1.99 -7.49 5.44
C ASN A 15 -0.70 -7.63 4.64
N GLN A 16 -0.64 -8.58 3.70
CA GLN A 16 0.49 -8.73 2.79
C GLN A 16 0.64 -7.51 1.87
N VAL A 17 -0.47 -6.98 1.37
CA VAL A 17 -0.46 -5.77 0.53
C VAL A 17 0.01 -4.57 1.35
N LEU A 18 -0.42 -4.43 2.60
CA LEU A 18 0.04 -3.36 3.50
C LEU A 18 1.54 -3.47 3.76
N GLU A 19 2.05 -4.67 4.00
CA GLU A 19 3.47 -4.94 4.15
C GLU A 19 4.25 -4.54 2.89
N ASN A 20 3.74 -4.94 1.73
CA ASN A 20 4.34 -4.60 0.44
C ASN A 20 4.36 -3.09 0.21
N ALA A 21 3.30 -2.38 0.63
CA ALA A 21 3.25 -0.93 0.53
C ALA A 21 4.34 -0.28 1.38
N SER A 22 4.57 -0.79 2.59
CA SER A 22 5.61 -0.31 3.48
C SER A 22 7.01 -0.57 2.91
N GLU A 23 7.25 -1.78 2.38
CA GLU A 23 8.50 -2.14 1.71
C GLU A 23 8.76 -1.27 0.48
N TYR A 24 7.71 -1.02 -0.30
CA TYR A 24 7.77 -0.13 -1.46
C TYR A 24 8.25 1.27 -1.06
N GLN A 25 7.67 1.84 -0.02
CA GLN A 25 8.06 3.16 0.48
C GLN A 25 9.53 3.19 0.93
N ASN A 26 9.97 2.14 1.62
CA ASN A 26 11.35 2.03 2.07
C ASN A 26 12.34 1.95 0.90
N GLU A 27 11.98 1.17 -0.14
CA GLU A 27 12.81 1.06 -1.34
C GLU A 27 12.84 2.37 -2.12
N VAL A 28 11.73 3.09 -2.19
CA VAL A 28 11.65 4.40 -2.84
C VAL A 28 12.55 5.41 -2.13
N LEU A 29 12.57 5.41 -0.79
CA LEU A 29 13.46 6.29 -0.01
C LEU A 29 14.93 6.01 -0.33
N LYS A 30 15.31 4.75 -0.47
CA LYS A 30 16.67 4.36 -0.85
C LYS A 30 17.04 4.88 -2.25
N VAL A 31 16.10 4.82 -3.19
CA VAL A 31 16.30 5.35 -4.53
C VAL A 31 16.52 6.85 -4.48
N TYR A 32 15.71 7.58 -3.70
CA TYR A 32 15.86 9.03 -3.54
C TYR A 32 17.21 9.40 -2.94
N GLU A 33 17.67 8.66 -1.93
CA GLU A 33 19.01 8.84 -1.35
C GLU A 33 20.11 8.66 -2.41
N SER A 34 19.99 7.61 -3.23
CA SER A 34 20.95 7.34 -4.31
C SER A 34 20.96 8.47 -5.34
N VAL A 35 19.79 9.00 -5.69
CA VAL A 35 19.66 10.12 -6.62
C VAL A 35 20.29 11.38 -6.02
N ASP A 36 20.04 11.67 -4.74
CA ASP A 36 20.62 12.83 -4.08
C ASP A 36 22.15 12.74 -4.02
N ASN A 37 22.68 11.56 -3.72
CA ASN A 37 24.13 11.32 -3.69
C ASN A 37 24.75 11.50 -5.08
N LEU A 38 24.10 11.00 -6.11
CA LEU A 38 24.56 11.16 -7.49
C LEU A 38 24.53 12.63 -7.90
N SER A 39 23.43 13.32 -7.57
CA SER A 39 23.25 14.75 -7.87
C SER A 39 24.32 15.60 -7.20
N ALA A 40 24.74 15.26 -5.98
CA ALA A 40 25.77 16.00 -5.25
C ALA A 40 27.13 15.98 -5.94
N SER A 41 27.42 14.90 -6.69
CA SER A 41 28.67 14.75 -7.42
C SER A 41 28.63 15.21 -8.87
N TRP A 42 27.44 15.57 -9.38
CA TRP A 42 27.19 15.94 -10.76
C TRP A 42 26.78 17.41 -10.85
N GLN A 43 27.58 18.22 -11.52
CA GLN A 43 27.36 19.66 -11.61
C GLN A 43 27.00 20.07 -13.04
N GLY A 44 26.15 21.12 -13.15
CA GLY A 44 25.82 21.75 -14.40
C GLY A 44 24.33 21.69 -14.74
N ALA A 45 23.99 22.18 -15.93
CA ALA A 45 22.60 22.27 -16.41
C ALA A 45 21.93 20.91 -16.55
N ASP A 46 22.69 19.89 -16.94
CA ASP A 46 22.18 18.52 -17.09
C ASP A 46 21.74 17.95 -15.74
N ASN A 47 22.46 18.28 -14.66
CA ASN A 47 22.04 17.89 -13.30
C ASN A 47 20.71 18.52 -12.93
N GLN A 48 20.52 19.80 -13.24
CA GLN A 48 19.26 20.50 -12.96
C GLN A 48 18.08 19.83 -13.68
N GLU A 49 18.25 19.49 -14.94
CA GLU A 49 17.21 18.79 -15.72
C GLU A 49 16.92 17.41 -15.14
N TYR A 50 17.94 16.68 -14.73
CA TYR A 50 17.81 15.37 -14.12
C TYR A 50 17.01 15.45 -12.82
N VAL A 51 17.39 16.38 -11.94
CA VAL A 51 16.70 16.59 -10.66
C VAL A 51 15.23 16.97 -10.87
N ASN A 52 14.96 17.84 -11.85
CA ASN A 52 13.59 18.23 -12.19
C ASN A 52 12.76 17.04 -12.66
N LYS A 53 13.34 16.16 -13.48
CA LYS A 53 12.67 14.95 -13.95
C LYS A 53 12.36 13.99 -12.81
N VAL A 54 13.32 13.79 -11.91
CA VAL A 54 13.12 12.93 -10.73
C VAL A 54 11.98 13.49 -9.88
N ASN A 55 11.95 14.79 -9.66
CA ASN A 55 10.90 15.44 -8.86
C ASN A 55 9.52 15.31 -9.51
N GLU A 56 9.44 15.35 -10.86
CA GLU A 56 8.18 15.11 -11.58
C GLU A 56 7.64 13.70 -11.33
N TYR A 57 8.51 12.70 -11.35
CA TYR A 57 8.10 11.31 -11.11
C TYR A 57 7.80 11.01 -9.64
N LYS A 58 8.38 11.80 -8.74
CA LYS A 58 8.25 11.60 -7.30
C LYS A 58 6.78 11.58 -6.85
N GLU A 59 5.98 12.51 -7.35
CA GLU A 59 4.55 12.58 -7.03
C GLU A 59 3.82 11.32 -7.46
N SER A 60 4.11 10.82 -8.67
CA SER A 60 3.49 9.59 -9.20
C SER A 60 3.91 8.37 -8.40
N ILE A 61 5.18 8.30 -8.01
CA ILE A 61 5.71 7.20 -7.21
C ILE A 61 5.06 7.17 -5.83
N GLU A 62 4.93 8.33 -5.20
CA GLU A 62 4.28 8.45 -3.89
C GLU A 62 2.78 8.14 -3.98
N ALA A 63 2.11 8.62 -5.04
CA ALA A 63 0.70 8.33 -5.27
C ALA A 63 0.45 6.83 -5.45
N LEU A 64 1.34 6.13 -6.15
CA LEU A 64 1.24 4.68 -6.34
C LEU A 64 1.38 3.95 -5.01
N GLY A 65 2.36 4.33 -4.19
CA GLY A 65 2.55 3.74 -2.85
C GLY A 65 1.32 3.92 -1.98
N LYS A 66 0.72 5.10 -2.01
CA LYS A 66 -0.51 5.41 -1.26
C LYS A 66 -1.68 4.56 -1.76
N ALA A 67 -1.82 4.40 -3.09
CA ALA A 67 -2.86 3.56 -3.67
C ALA A 67 -2.72 2.09 -3.25
N ILE A 68 -1.51 1.57 -3.21
CA ILE A 68 -1.24 0.20 -2.76
C ILE A 68 -1.66 0.05 -1.29
N GLY A 69 -1.27 0.99 -0.43
CA GLY A 69 -1.66 0.99 0.98
C GLY A 69 -3.17 1.06 1.17
N ASN A 70 -3.85 1.92 0.42
CA ASN A 70 -5.31 2.04 0.46
C ASN A 70 -5.99 0.75 0.03
N TYR A 71 -5.45 0.08 -0.98
CA TYR A 71 -5.99 -1.20 -1.46
C TYR A 71 -5.85 -2.28 -0.39
N GLY A 72 -4.69 -2.36 0.27
CA GLY A 72 -4.48 -3.30 1.37
C GLY A 72 -5.45 -3.06 2.52
N GLN A 73 -5.63 -1.80 2.91
CA GLN A 73 -6.57 -1.42 3.97
C GLN A 73 -8.01 -1.77 3.58
N PHE A 74 -8.37 -1.54 2.31
CA PHE A 74 -9.70 -1.90 1.79
C PHE A 74 -9.96 -3.41 1.96
N LEU A 75 -8.98 -4.25 1.66
CA LEU A 75 -9.11 -5.71 1.80
C LEU A 75 -9.33 -6.11 3.26
N VAL A 76 -8.55 -5.52 4.17
CA VAL A 76 -8.69 -5.80 5.61
C VAL A 76 -10.05 -5.34 6.12
N ASP A 77 -10.48 -4.15 5.75
CA ASP A 77 -11.77 -3.58 6.17
C ASP A 77 -12.94 -4.39 5.60
N THR A 78 -12.82 -4.86 4.37
CA THR A 78 -13.84 -5.71 3.73
C THR A 78 -13.98 -7.02 4.49
N ALA A 79 -12.87 -7.66 4.86
CA ALA A 79 -12.90 -8.89 5.65
C ALA A 79 -13.58 -8.66 7.01
N ALA A 80 -13.26 -7.56 7.69
CA ALA A 80 -13.87 -7.21 8.97
C ALA A 80 -15.37 -6.96 8.84
N ASN A 81 -15.80 -6.28 7.76
CA ASN A 81 -17.22 -6.00 7.52
C ASN A 81 -18.00 -7.28 7.24
N ILE A 82 -17.45 -8.20 6.46
CA ILE A 82 -18.09 -9.50 6.18
C ILE A 82 -18.26 -10.29 7.48
N GLU A 83 -17.23 -10.34 8.32
CA GLU A 83 -17.28 -11.04 9.61
C GLU A 83 -18.34 -10.43 10.52
N ARG A 84 -18.43 -9.10 10.57
CA ARG A 84 -19.44 -8.39 11.38
C ARG A 84 -20.85 -8.72 10.92
N VAL A 85 -21.09 -8.71 9.62
CA VAL A 85 -22.41 -9.05 9.08
C VAL A 85 -22.79 -10.50 9.38
N GLN A 86 -21.81 -11.42 9.27
CA GLN A 86 -22.04 -12.83 9.62
C GLN A 86 -22.37 -13.01 11.09
N ASP A 87 -21.70 -12.29 11.98
CA ASP A 87 -21.97 -12.33 13.40
C ASP A 87 -23.36 -11.80 13.72
N GLU A 88 -23.80 -10.73 13.04
CA GLU A 88 -25.14 -10.19 13.17
C GLU A 88 -26.21 -11.20 12.71
N ILE A 89 -25.98 -11.86 11.59
CA ILE A 89 -26.89 -12.89 11.07
C ILE A 89 -26.97 -14.06 12.04
N ARG A 90 -25.86 -14.53 12.55
CA ARG A 90 -25.80 -15.63 13.51
C ARG A 90 -26.51 -15.26 14.81
N SER A 91 -26.32 -14.05 15.29
CA SER A 91 -26.96 -13.55 16.48
C SER A 91 -28.49 -13.44 16.29
N SER A 92 -28.95 -12.96 15.14
CA SER A 92 -30.36 -12.88 14.79
C SER A 92 -30.99 -14.27 14.71
N ALA A 93 -30.29 -15.23 14.11
CA ALA A 93 -30.75 -16.61 14.00
C ALA A 93 -30.93 -17.27 15.36
N SER A 94 -30.03 -17.00 16.31
CA SER A 94 -30.11 -17.59 17.64
C SER A 94 -31.21 -16.97 18.53
N ARG A 95 -31.77 -15.82 18.15
CA ARG A 95 -32.91 -15.18 18.84
C ARG A 95 -34.26 -15.73 18.41
N ILE A 96 -34.31 -16.47 17.32
CA ILE A 96 -35.54 -17.09 16.83
C ILE A 96 -35.74 -18.43 17.52
#